data_e167564e92ffad1f4be670af874061bd
#
_entry.id   e167564e92ffad1f4be670af874061bd
#
_cell.length_a   1.000
_cell.length_b   1.000
_cell.length_c   1.000
_cell.angle_alpha   90.00
_cell.angle_beta   90.00
_cell.angle_gamma   90.00
#
_symmetry.space_group_name_H-M   'P 1'
#
loop_
_entity.id
_entity.type
_entity.pdbx_description
1 polymer ?
#
loop_
_entity_poly.entity_id
_entity_poly.type
_entity_poly.pdbx_seq_one_letter_code
_entity_poly.pdbx_strand_id
1 'polypeptide(L)'
;MHYYSKSTGGFYDSTIHTACPEDAVWITDEQHAELLAGQSNGQVIMPGKDGKPVLASKAPSHLHQWDGKEWVLDKAAASQLLAEAIDNGTKAINDLVDEAYRHVTRFQPEYEVREQQARDYKAGGCKGEAPMQVAAFAKPAGKTACEATDIIIAQADNLRMVMGKLGALRMRKFELKGMKTAAEVDKRTAEILAEIKPIADKLGEVGK
;
A
#
# COMPACT_ATOMS: atom_id res chain seq x y z
N MET A 1 -18.80 34.78 -28.12
CA MET A 1 -17.52 34.32 -28.70
C MET A 1 -16.60 33.83 -27.60
N HIS A 2 -16.13 32.61 -27.70
CA HIS A 2 -15.29 32.01 -26.68
C HIS A 2 -13.81 32.12 -27.01
N TYR A 3 -13.01 32.38 -26.00
CA TYR A 3 -11.55 32.42 -26.05
C TYR A 3 -10.97 31.54 -24.97
N TYR A 4 -9.82 30.97 -25.23
CA TYR A 4 -9.04 30.20 -24.24
C TYR A 4 -7.68 30.87 -24.06
N SER A 5 -7.25 31.00 -22.80
CA SER A 5 -5.91 31.50 -22.48
C SER A 5 -5.06 30.37 -21.88
N LYS A 6 -3.90 30.14 -22.49
CA LYS A 6 -2.94 29.12 -21.99
C LYS A 6 -2.29 29.55 -20.68
N SER A 7 -2.14 30.84 -20.42
CA SER A 7 -1.51 31.36 -19.21
C SER A 7 -2.39 31.19 -17.96
N THR A 8 -3.72 31.25 -18.15
CA THR A 8 -4.69 31.10 -17.06
C THR A 8 -5.36 29.71 -17.04
N GLY A 9 -5.31 28.99 -18.17
CA GLY A 9 -6.07 27.74 -18.36
C GLY A 9 -7.58 27.95 -18.42
N GLY A 10 -8.04 29.23 -18.58
CA GLY A 10 -9.44 29.60 -18.48
C GLY A 10 -10.08 29.94 -19.82
N PHE A 11 -11.43 29.86 -19.85
CA PHE A 11 -12.24 30.33 -20.94
C PHE A 11 -12.77 31.74 -20.67
N TYR A 12 -12.84 32.54 -21.72
CA TYR A 12 -13.32 33.94 -21.69
C TYR A 12 -14.38 34.10 -22.74
N ASP A 13 -15.47 34.77 -22.38
CA ASP A 13 -16.54 35.16 -23.31
C ASP A 13 -16.60 36.67 -23.41
N SER A 14 -16.56 37.18 -24.64
CA SER A 14 -16.58 38.65 -24.92
C SER A 14 -17.87 39.37 -24.50
N THR A 15 -18.92 38.58 -24.18
CA THR A 15 -20.20 39.16 -23.69
C THR A 15 -20.23 39.32 -22.17
N ILE A 16 -19.33 38.64 -21.45
CA ILE A 16 -19.29 38.59 -19.99
C ILE A 16 -18.03 39.26 -19.44
N HIS A 17 -16.89 39.04 -20.10
CA HIS A 17 -15.59 39.52 -19.66
C HIS A 17 -15.21 40.82 -20.34
N THR A 18 -14.91 41.83 -19.56
CA THR A 18 -14.49 43.19 -20.08
C THR A 18 -13.06 43.20 -20.61
N ALA A 19 -12.23 42.22 -20.21
CA ALA A 19 -10.86 42.02 -20.68
C ALA A 19 -10.53 40.54 -20.81
N CYS A 20 -9.76 40.21 -21.86
CA CYS A 20 -9.18 38.88 -22.04
C CYS A 20 -7.65 38.99 -21.92
N PRO A 21 -6.95 37.92 -21.46
CA PRO A 21 -5.51 37.85 -21.51
C PRO A 21 -4.96 38.01 -22.92
N GLU A 22 -3.77 38.61 -23.07
CA GLU A 22 -3.13 38.84 -24.36
C GLU A 22 -2.88 37.59 -25.18
N ASP A 23 -2.70 36.42 -24.48
CA ASP A 23 -2.49 35.12 -25.09
C ASP A 23 -3.78 34.35 -25.40
N ALA A 24 -4.95 34.98 -25.23
CA ALA A 24 -6.23 34.36 -25.49
C ALA A 24 -6.44 34.06 -26.98
N VAL A 25 -6.73 32.82 -27.31
CA VAL A 25 -7.01 32.34 -28.66
C VAL A 25 -8.51 32.08 -28.83
N TRP A 26 -9.06 32.47 -29.98
CA TRP A 26 -10.46 32.22 -30.29
C TRP A 26 -10.73 30.72 -30.52
N ILE A 27 -11.88 30.25 -30.03
CA ILE A 27 -12.42 28.91 -30.25
C ILE A 27 -13.88 28.97 -30.64
N THR A 28 -14.37 27.96 -31.37
CA THR A 28 -15.79 27.89 -31.74
C THR A 28 -16.65 27.45 -30.56
N ASP A 29 -17.96 27.67 -30.63
CA ASP A 29 -18.91 27.24 -29.62
C ASP A 29 -18.95 25.72 -29.53
N GLU A 30 -18.79 25.02 -30.67
CA GLU A 30 -18.70 23.55 -30.72
C GLU A 30 -17.45 23.02 -30.02
N GLN A 31 -16.29 23.68 -30.27
CA GLN A 31 -15.03 23.32 -29.61
C GLN A 31 -15.13 23.54 -28.08
N HIS A 32 -15.72 24.67 -27.67
CA HIS A 32 -15.95 24.92 -26.24
C HIS A 32 -16.83 23.85 -25.61
N ALA A 33 -17.95 23.47 -26.25
CA ALA A 33 -18.85 22.44 -25.75
C ALA A 33 -18.17 21.07 -25.68
N GLU A 34 -17.38 20.72 -26.70
CA GLU A 34 -16.60 19.44 -26.72
C GLU A 34 -15.58 19.38 -25.57
N LEU A 35 -14.85 20.47 -25.32
CA LEU A 35 -13.87 20.56 -24.25
C LEU A 35 -14.52 20.39 -22.87
N LEU A 36 -15.66 21.04 -22.63
CA LEU A 36 -16.40 20.91 -21.38
C LEU A 36 -16.98 19.50 -21.19
N ALA A 37 -17.46 18.88 -22.27
CA ALA A 37 -17.95 17.51 -22.24
C ALA A 37 -16.80 16.54 -21.90
N GLY A 38 -15.63 16.70 -22.51
CA GLY A 38 -14.43 15.90 -22.20
C GLY A 38 -13.99 16.07 -20.75
N GLN A 39 -14.00 17.31 -20.24
CA GLN A 39 -13.68 17.60 -18.83
C GLN A 39 -14.68 16.92 -17.87
N SER A 40 -15.96 16.95 -18.19
CA SER A 40 -17.01 16.27 -17.42
C SER A 40 -16.82 14.74 -17.41
N ASN A 41 -16.21 14.19 -18.46
CA ASN A 41 -15.85 12.77 -18.57
C ASN A 41 -14.47 12.44 -17.94
N GLY A 42 -13.90 13.36 -17.18
CA GLY A 42 -12.68 13.13 -16.38
C GLY A 42 -11.36 13.41 -17.11
N GLN A 43 -11.41 13.98 -18.34
CA GLN A 43 -10.23 14.52 -19.01
C GLN A 43 -9.84 15.89 -18.43
N VAL A 44 -8.68 16.40 -18.81
CA VAL A 44 -8.20 17.74 -18.46
C VAL A 44 -8.01 18.56 -19.73
N ILE A 45 -8.32 19.86 -19.63
CA ILE A 45 -8.10 20.80 -20.73
C ILE A 45 -6.70 21.38 -20.58
N MET A 46 -5.85 21.16 -21.58
CA MET A 46 -4.45 21.57 -21.57
C MET A 46 -4.15 22.46 -22.79
N PRO A 47 -3.18 23.37 -22.72
CA PRO A 47 -2.77 24.15 -23.89
C PRO A 47 -1.99 23.28 -24.87
N GLY A 48 -2.40 23.26 -26.12
CA GLY A 48 -1.63 22.71 -27.23
C GLY A 48 -0.41 23.57 -27.57
N LYS A 49 0.47 23.06 -28.43
CA LYS A 49 1.68 23.79 -28.89
C LYS A 49 1.35 25.12 -29.61
N ASP A 50 0.19 25.18 -30.24
CA ASP A 50 -0.33 26.40 -30.93
C ASP A 50 -1.10 27.32 -29.97
N GLY A 51 -1.16 27.01 -28.68
CA GLY A 51 -1.90 27.78 -27.67
C GLY A 51 -3.40 27.46 -27.60
N LYS A 52 -3.93 26.64 -28.53
CA LYS A 52 -5.34 26.22 -28.49
C LYS A 52 -5.56 25.15 -27.42
N PRO A 53 -6.75 25.09 -26.81
CA PRO A 53 -7.06 24.08 -25.82
C PRO A 53 -7.21 22.70 -26.48
N VAL A 54 -6.69 21.67 -25.81
CA VAL A 54 -6.83 20.25 -26.18
C VAL A 54 -7.28 19.43 -24.97
N LEU A 55 -8.01 18.35 -25.22
CA LEU A 55 -8.33 17.37 -24.19
C LEU A 55 -7.15 16.42 -23.98
N ALA A 56 -6.78 16.21 -22.74
CA ALA A 56 -5.73 15.27 -22.35
C ALA A 56 -6.23 14.35 -21.22
N SER A 57 -5.60 13.20 -21.04
CA SER A 57 -5.75 12.43 -19.81
C SER A 57 -5.17 13.22 -18.61
N LYS A 58 -5.57 12.85 -17.40
CA LYS A 58 -4.89 13.38 -16.20
C LYS A 58 -3.41 13.01 -16.24
N ALA A 59 -2.58 13.86 -15.61
CA ALA A 59 -1.16 13.57 -15.46
C ALA A 59 -0.97 12.19 -14.78
N PRO A 60 -0.11 11.31 -15.33
CA PRO A 60 0.14 10.00 -14.73
C PRO A 60 0.79 10.08 -13.33
N SER A 61 1.54 11.15 -13.07
CA SER A 61 2.07 11.47 -11.73
C SER A 61 2.26 12.98 -11.58
N HIS A 62 2.53 13.41 -10.33
CA HIS A 62 2.80 14.82 -9.99
C HIS A 62 4.10 15.37 -10.60
N LEU A 63 4.99 14.50 -11.11
CA LEU A 63 6.24 14.88 -11.75
C LEU A 63 6.16 14.97 -13.28
N HIS A 64 5.05 14.51 -13.88
CA HIS A 64 4.86 14.67 -15.32
C HIS A 64 4.56 16.12 -15.67
N GLN A 65 5.16 16.59 -16.74
CA GLN A 65 4.96 17.94 -17.30
C GLN A 65 4.29 17.83 -18.65
N TRP A 66 3.41 18.79 -18.95
CA TRP A 66 2.74 18.86 -20.24
C TRP A 66 3.63 19.59 -21.27
N ASP A 67 3.96 18.95 -22.38
CA ASP A 67 4.81 19.53 -23.43
C ASP A 67 4.05 20.24 -24.56
N GLY A 68 2.72 20.34 -24.42
CA GLY A 68 1.80 20.85 -25.42
C GLY A 68 1.17 19.77 -26.32
N LYS A 69 1.50 18.48 -26.09
CA LYS A 69 0.94 17.36 -26.82
C LYS A 69 0.72 16.13 -25.92
N GLU A 70 1.64 15.87 -25.03
CA GLU A 70 1.62 14.72 -24.14
C GLU A 70 2.29 15.01 -22.81
N TRP A 71 2.02 14.16 -21.82
CA TRP A 71 2.68 14.20 -20.53
C TRP A 71 4.07 13.60 -20.65
N VAL A 72 5.09 14.37 -20.36
CA VAL A 72 6.50 13.97 -20.43
C VAL A 72 7.11 13.90 -19.02
N LEU A 73 8.06 13.01 -18.88
CA LEU A 73 8.83 12.83 -17.64
C LEU A 73 10.31 12.91 -17.99
N ASP A 74 11.01 13.91 -17.49
CA ASP A 74 12.44 13.99 -17.67
C ASP A 74 13.19 12.93 -16.83
N LYS A 75 14.49 12.77 -17.08
CA LYS A 75 15.30 11.74 -16.42
C LYS A 75 15.42 11.96 -14.91
N ALA A 76 15.47 13.20 -14.45
CA ALA A 76 15.58 13.53 -13.03
C ALA A 76 14.27 13.21 -12.31
N ALA A 77 13.15 13.65 -12.88
CA ALA A 77 11.81 13.36 -12.40
C ALA A 77 11.50 11.85 -12.41
N ALA A 78 11.93 11.12 -13.45
CA ALA A 78 11.81 9.67 -13.50
C ALA A 78 12.59 8.97 -12.38
N SER A 79 13.80 9.44 -12.08
CA SER A 79 14.60 8.92 -10.98
C SER A 79 13.99 9.21 -9.62
N GLN A 80 13.42 10.41 -9.45
CA GLN A 80 12.71 10.78 -8.23
C GLN A 80 11.47 9.92 -8.04
N LEU A 81 10.63 9.75 -9.08
CA LEU A 81 9.43 8.93 -9.02
C LEU A 81 9.75 7.47 -8.69
N LEU A 82 10.85 6.93 -9.24
CA LEU A 82 11.33 5.59 -8.90
C LEU A 82 11.72 5.49 -7.42
N ALA A 83 12.45 6.48 -6.88
CA ALA A 83 12.85 6.49 -5.47
C ALA A 83 11.61 6.56 -4.54
N GLU A 84 10.66 7.44 -4.84
CA GLU A 84 9.40 7.56 -4.10
C GLU A 84 8.60 6.24 -4.11
N ALA A 85 8.51 5.58 -5.26
CA ALA A 85 7.83 4.29 -5.37
C ALA A 85 8.50 3.21 -4.51
N ILE A 86 9.84 3.14 -4.51
CA ILE A 86 10.61 2.19 -3.66
C ILE A 86 10.35 2.45 -2.17
N ASP A 87 10.38 3.71 -1.75
CA ASP A 87 10.14 4.07 -0.35
C ASP A 87 8.71 3.76 0.07
N ASN A 88 7.73 4.14 -0.75
CA ASN A 88 6.32 3.85 -0.51
C ASN A 88 6.02 2.34 -0.47
N GLY A 89 6.55 1.58 -1.43
CA GLY A 89 6.40 0.13 -1.47
C GLY A 89 7.06 -0.56 -0.27
N THR A 90 8.27 -0.12 0.10
CA THR A 90 8.98 -0.61 1.28
C THR A 90 8.18 -0.34 2.56
N LYS A 91 7.63 0.86 2.69
CA LYS A 91 6.78 1.24 3.82
C LYS A 91 5.52 0.40 3.87
N ALA A 92 4.79 0.25 2.77
CA ALA A 92 3.56 -0.52 2.70
C ALA A 92 3.76 -1.99 3.11
N ILE A 93 4.85 -2.63 2.64
CA ILE A 93 5.21 -4.00 3.01
C ILE A 93 5.51 -4.10 4.51
N ASN A 94 6.29 -3.15 5.06
CA ASN A 94 6.60 -3.15 6.48
C ASN A 94 5.34 -2.93 7.34
N ASP A 95 4.50 -1.96 6.99
CA ASP A 95 3.29 -1.60 7.74
C ASP A 95 2.31 -2.77 7.83
N LEU A 96 2.10 -3.50 6.72
CA LEU A 96 1.20 -4.66 6.71
C LEU A 96 1.69 -5.79 7.61
N VAL A 97 3.00 -6.05 7.63
CA VAL A 97 3.57 -7.08 8.52
C VAL A 97 3.60 -6.61 9.98
N ASP A 98 3.89 -5.33 10.23
CA ASP A 98 3.87 -4.75 11.57
C ASP A 98 2.46 -4.83 12.19
N GLU A 99 1.43 -4.50 11.41
CA GLU A 99 0.04 -4.63 11.85
C GLU A 99 -0.29 -6.08 12.26
N ALA A 100 0.11 -7.05 11.44
CA ALA A 100 -0.08 -8.47 11.75
C ALA A 100 0.64 -8.88 13.06
N TYR A 101 1.87 -8.39 13.26
CA TYR A 101 2.64 -8.72 14.46
C TYR A 101 2.06 -8.13 15.74
N ARG A 102 1.46 -6.93 15.70
CA ARG A 102 0.85 -6.30 16.88
C ARG A 102 -0.18 -7.17 17.56
N HIS A 103 -0.91 -8.00 16.82
CA HIS A 103 -1.93 -8.89 17.37
C HIS A 103 -1.34 -9.99 18.27
N VAL A 104 -0.09 -10.40 18.06
CA VAL A 104 0.53 -11.54 18.74
C VAL A 104 1.69 -11.17 19.65
N THR A 105 2.28 -9.98 19.48
CA THR A 105 3.44 -9.56 20.29
C THR A 105 3.07 -8.92 21.62
N ARG A 106 1.81 -8.51 21.80
CA ARG A 106 1.34 -7.84 23.02
C ARG A 106 1.61 -8.63 24.30
N PHE A 107 1.46 -9.95 24.25
CA PHE A 107 1.67 -10.86 25.38
C PHE A 107 2.83 -11.82 25.15
N GLN A 108 3.75 -11.47 24.27
CA GLN A 108 4.88 -12.32 23.89
C GLN A 108 5.67 -12.87 25.09
N PRO A 109 6.05 -12.10 26.13
CA PRO A 109 6.78 -12.64 27.28
C PRO A 109 6.00 -13.74 28.04
N GLU A 110 4.66 -13.59 28.12
CA GLU A 110 3.82 -14.62 28.75
C GLU A 110 3.78 -15.89 27.90
N TYR A 111 3.66 -15.76 26.58
CA TYR A 111 3.65 -16.90 25.67
C TYR A 111 4.97 -17.65 25.67
N GLU A 112 6.10 -16.96 25.73
CA GLU A 112 7.43 -17.56 25.82
C GLU A 112 7.61 -18.37 27.11
N VAL A 113 7.19 -17.84 28.25
CA VAL A 113 7.23 -18.55 29.53
C VAL A 113 6.31 -19.77 29.50
N ARG A 114 5.10 -19.63 28.99
CA ARG A 114 4.13 -20.73 28.86
C ARG A 114 4.67 -21.85 27.99
N GLU A 115 5.24 -21.51 26.84
CA GLU A 115 5.86 -22.47 25.93
C GLU A 115 7.03 -23.21 26.60
N GLN A 116 7.93 -22.47 27.26
CA GLN A 116 9.08 -23.10 27.93
C GLN A 116 8.63 -24.08 28.99
N GLN A 117 7.68 -23.67 29.85
CA GLN A 117 7.12 -24.56 30.85
C GLN A 117 6.47 -25.83 30.25
N ALA A 118 5.76 -25.68 29.14
CA ALA A 118 5.13 -26.78 28.43
C ALA A 118 6.18 -27.77 27.87
N ARG A 119 7.23 -27.24 27.23
CA ARG A 119 8.31 -28.08 26.68
C ARG A 119 9.06 -28.84 27.77
N ASP A 120 9.38 -28.19 28.89
CA ASP A 120 10.08 -28.80 30.00
C ASP A 120 9.22 -29.91 30.67
N TYR A 121 7.92 -29.63 30.86
CA TYR A 121 6.99 -30.59 31.42
C TYR A 121 6.81 -31.82 30.51
N LYS A 122 6.73 -31.60 29.19
CA LYS A 122 6.68 -32.72 28.23
C LYS A 122 7.97 -33.54 28.23
N ALA A 123 9.12 -32.89 28.26
CA ALA A 123 10.41 -33.56 28.34
C ALA A 123 10.54 -34.44 29.61
N GLY A 124 9.94 -33.98 30.71
CA GLY A 124 9.80 -34.78 31.96
C GLY A 124 8.76 -35.88 31.90
N GLY A 125 8.15 -36.14 30.72
CA GLY A 125 7.13 -37.20 30.54
C GLY A 125 5.78 -36.84 31.16
N CYS A 126 5.46 -35.59 31.36
CA CYS A 126 4.26 -35.07 32.02
C CYS A 126 4.06 -35.60 33.44
N LYS A 127 5.15 -35.81 34.18
CA LYS A 127 5.12 -36.33 35.53
C LYS A 127 5.24 -35.24 36.58
N GLY A 128 4.62 -35.47 37.74
CA GLY A 128 4.61 -34.54 38.85
C GLY A 128 3.59 -33.42 38.70
N GLU A 129 3.77 -32.37 39.50
CA GLU A 129 2.89 -31.18 39.47
C GLU A 129 3.04 -30.41 38.17
N ALA A 130 1.89 -30.04 37.57
CA ALA A 130 1.90 -29.25 36.34
C ALA A 130 2.42 -27.85 36.60
N PRO A 131 3.32 -27.30 35.75
CA PRO A 131 3.76 -25.92 35.85
C PRO A 131 2.61 -24.93 35.81
N MET A 132 2.76 -23.78 36.50
CA MET A 132 1.69 -22.80 36.69
C MET A 132 1.00 -22.38 35.39
N GLN A 133 1.77 -22.07 34.33
CA GLN A 133 1.20 -21.63 33.07
C GLN A 133 0.48 -22.74 32.28
N VAL A 134 0.95 -23.99 32.44
CA VAL A 134 0.29 -25.17 31.86
C VAL A 134 -1.02 -25.45 32.62
N ALA A 135 -1.00 -25.45 33.96
CA ALA A 135 -2.19 -25.65 34.79
C ALA A 135 -3.25 -24.53 34.55
N ALA A 136 -2.82 -23.27 34.42
CA ALA A 136 -3.69 -22.15 34.14
C ALA A 136 -4.40 -22.25 32.79
N PHE A 137 -3.78 -22.87 31.78
CA PHE A 137 -4.40 -23.17 30.50
C PHE A 137 -5.29 -24.42 30.55
N ALA A 138 -4.80 -25.50 31.18
CA ALA A 138 -5.48 -26.80 31.22
C ALA A 138 -6.86 -26.72 31.86
N LYS A 139 -6.96 -26.05 33.03
CA LYS A 139 -8.18 -25.98 33.82
C LYS A 139 -9.38 -25.36 33.10
N PRO A 140 -9.32 -24.13 32.55
CA PRO A 140 -10.43 -23.59 31.82
C PRO A 140 -10.69 -24.27 30.48
N ALA A 141 -9.67 -24.89 29.87
CA ALA A 141 -9.84 -25.66 28.63
C ALA A 141 -10.45 -27.05 28.83
N GLY A 142 -10.66 -27.50 30.08
CA GLY A 142 -11.18 -28.84 30.39
C GLY A 142 -10.24 -29.98 29.92
N LYS A 143 -8.92 -29.74 29.97
CA LYS A 143 -7.89 -30.65 29.48
C LYS A 143 -7.03 -31.18 30.64
N THR A 144 -6.42 -32.34 30.44
CA THR A 144 -5.34 -32.78 31.31
C THR A 144 -4.11 -31.87 31.09
N ALA A 145 -3.20 -31.83 32.06
CA ALA A 145 -1.98 -31.04 31.93
C ALA A 145 -1.11 -31.48 30.74
N CYS A 146 -1.10 -32.78 30.43
CA CYS A 146 -0.32 -33.30 29.31
C CYS A 146 -0.94 -32.94 27.95
N GLU A 147 -2.26 -33.04 27.80
CA GLU A 147 -2.98 -32.57 26.61
C GLU A 147 -2.82 -31.05 26.40
N ALA A 148 -2.92 -30.28 27.48
CA ALA A 148 -2.70 -28.84 27.47
C ALA A 148 -1.28 -28.49 26.99
N THR A 149 -0.29 -29.25 27.45
CA THR A 149 1.11 -29.12 27.02
C THR A 149 1.26 -29.33 25.51
N ASP A 150 0.65 -30.33 24.93
CA ASP A 150 0.69 -30.61 23.50
C ASP A 150 0.05 -29.46 22.69
N ILE A 151 -1.07 -28.95 23.17
CA ILE A 151 -1.77 -27.79 22.52
C ILE A 151 -0.89 -26.56 22.57
N ILE A 152 -0.32 -26.22 23.73
CA ILE A 152 0.53 -25.01 23.89
C ILE A 152 1.74 -25.10 22.96
N ILE A 153 2.42 -26.24 22.88
CA ILE A 153 3.58 -26.42 22.01
C ILE A 153 3.16 -26.29 20.54
N ALA A 154 2.06 -26.93 20.14
CA ALA A 154 1.57 -26.84 18.76
C ALA A 154 1.19 -25.42 18.36
N GLN A 155 0.55 -24.65 19.26
CA GLN A 155 0.22 -23.24 19.03
C GLN A 155 1.48 -22.38 18.89
N ALA A 156 2.48 -22.56 19.76
CA ALA A 156 3.74 -21.84 19.71
C ALA A 156 4.53 -22.14 18.41
N ASP A 157 4.60 -23.40 18.01
CA ASP A 157 5.28 -23.82 16.78
C ASP A 157 4.58 -23.26 15.52
N ASN A 158 3.25 -23.29 15.50
CA ASN A 158 2.46 -22.71 14.42
C ASN A 158 2.66 -21.18 14.32
N LEU A 159 2.59 -20.48 15.45
CA LEU A 159 2.83 -19.04 15.49
C LEU A 159 4.23 -18.68 14.95
N ARG A 160 5.26 -19.39 15.40
CA ARG A 160 6.64 -19.20 14.96
C ARG A 160 6.80 -19.44 13.46
N MET A 161 6.15 -20.48 12.93
CA MET A 161 6.15 -20.76 11.48
C MET A 161 5.48 -19.63 10.68
N VAL A 162 4.34 -19.13 11.14
CA VAL A 162 3.60 -18.05 10.47
C VAL A 162 4.40 -16.75 10.51
N MET A 163 4.95 -16.37 11.66
CA MET A 163 5.80 -15.19 11.80
C MET A 163 7.07 -15.31 10.93
N GLY A 164 7.67 -16.48 10.85
CA GLY A 164 8.81 -16.74 9.96
C GLY A 164 8.46 -16.52 8.47
N LYS A 165 7.28 -17.00 8.03
CA LYS A 165 6.80 -16.77 6.66
C LYS A 165 6.57 -15.27 6.38
N LEU A 166 5.92 -14.56 7.30
CA LEU A 166 5.72 -13.10 7.16
C LEU A 166 7.05 -12.35 7.13
N GLY A 167 8.01 -12.75 7.99
CA GLY A 167 9.35 -12.19 8.00
C GLY A 167 10.09 -12.38 6.67
N ALA A 168 10.00 -13.58 6.09
CA ALA A 168 10.59 -13.88 4.77
C ALA A 168 9.95 -13.04 3.66
N LEU A 169 8.63 -12.93 3.63
CA LEU A 169 7.92 -12.10 2.66
C LEU A 169 8.27 -10.61 2.82
N ARG A 170 8.39 -10.12 4.06
CA ARG A 170 8.83 -8.76 4.34
C ARG A 170 10.22 -8.45 3.78
N MET A 171 11.14 -9.42 3.77
CA MET A 171 12.49 -9.21 3.21
C MET A 171 12.46 -9.01 1.69
N ARG A 172 11.40 -9.44 1.01
CA ARG A 172 11.25 -9.23 -0.44
C ARG A 172 11.12 -7.74 -0.83
N LYS A 173 10.92 -6.83 0.12
CA LYS A 173 11.05 -5.39 -0.10
C LYS A 173 12.38 -4.99 -0.74
N PHE A 174 13.45 -5.76 -0.54
CA PHE A 174 14.75 -5.50 -1.16
C PHE A 174 14.76 -5.77 -2.67
N GLU A 175 13.81 -6.55 -3.20
CA GLU A 175 13.65 -6.77 -4.64
C GLU A 175 13.28 -5.47 -5.35
N LEU A 176 12.58 -4.54 -4.67
CA LEU A 176 12.13 -3.25 -5.23
C LEU A 176 13.32 -2.39 -5.71
N LYS A 177 14.48 -2.49 -5.05
CA LYS A 177 15.69 -1.76 -5.44
C LYS A 177 16.28 -2.20 -6.78
N GLY A 178 15.90 -3.37 -7.29
CA GLY A 178 16.32 -3.88 -8.60
C GLY A 178 15.46 -3.39 -9.77
N MET A 179 14.31 -2.77 -9.50
CA MET A 179 13.37 -2.31 -10.52
C MET A 179 13.91 -1.06 -11.23
N LYS A 180 13.47 -0.82 -12.45
CA LYS A 180 13.94 0.28 -13.30
C LYS A 180 12.95 1.42 -13.43
N THR A 181 11.67 1.17 -13.15
CA THR A 181 10.58 2.14 -13.26
C THR A 181 9.67 2.08 -12.03
N ALA A 182 9.01 3.19 -11.72
CA ALA A 182 8.02 3.24 -10.65
C ALA A 182 6.88 2.23 -10.86
N ALA A 183 6.42 2.06 -12.10
CA ALA A 183 5.36 1.10 -12.43
C ALA A 183 5.77 -0.37 -12.14
N GLU A 184 7.05 -0.73 -12.38
CA GLU A 184 7.56 -2.06 -11.99
C GLU A 184 7.58 -2.23 -10.48
N VAL A 185 7.98 -1.18 -9.74
CA VAL A 185 7.97 -1.18 -8.28
C VAL A 185 6.55 -1.33 -7.73
N ASP A 186 5.59 -0.56 -8.24
CA ASP A 186 4.19 -0.61 -7.82
C ASP A 186 3.60 -2.00 -8.06
N LYS A 187 3.83 -2.56 -9.24
CA LYS A 187 3.40 -3.92 -9.58
C LYS A 187 4.00 -4.94 -8.63
N ARG A 188 5.31 -4.86 -8.40
CA ARG A 188 6.01 -5.82 -7.52
C ARG A 188 5.55 -5.68 -6.07
N THR A 189 5.34 -4.45 -5.61
CA THR A 189 4.78 -4.18 -4.29
C THR A 189 3.41 -4.83 -4.13
N ALA A 190 2.51 -4.65 -5.10
CA ALA A 190 1.18 -5.24 -5.07
C ALA A 190 1.22 -6.78 -5.03
N GLU A 191 2.13 -7.42 -5.78
CA GLU A 191 2.35 -8.87 -5.74
C GLU A 191 2.77 -9.35 -4.34
N ILE A 192 3.74 -8.68 -3.72
CA ILE A 192 4.22 -9.02 -2.38
C ILE A 192 3.12 -8.82 -1.33
N LEU A 193 2.39 -7.71 -1.38
CA LEU A 193 1.28 -7.44 -0.47
C LEU A 193 0.16 -8.49 -0.61
N ALA A 194 -0.13 -8.94 -1.83
CA ALA A 194 -1.12 -9.99 -2.08
C ALA A 194 -0.73 -11.34 -1.47
N GLU A 195 0.57 -11.64 -1.37
CA GLU A 195 1.08 -12.85 -0.70
C GLU A 195 1.06 -12.72 0.83
N ILE A 196 1.34 -11.52 1.37
CA ILE A 196 1.34 -11.23 2.82
C ILE A 196 -0.07 -11.24 3.39
N LYS A 197 -1.01 -10.59 2.71
CA LYS A 197 -2.35 -10.31 3.23
C LYS A 197 -3.09 -11.54 3.78
N PRO A 198 -3.22 -12.67 3.08
CA PRO A 198 -3.95 -13.84 3.60
C PRO A 198 -3.30 -14.47 4.83
N ILE A 199 -1.98 -14.29 5.01
CA ILE A 199 -1.26 -14.80 6.18
C ILE A 199 -1.45 -13.84 7.36
N ALA A 200 -1.39 -12.53 7.09
CA ALA A 200 -1.61 -11.48 8.09
C ALA A 200 -3.04 -11.52 8.64
N ASP A 201 -4.04 -11.69 7.77
CA ASP A 201 -5.46 -11.78 8.16
C ASP A 201 -5.69 -12.98 9.11
N LYS A 202 -5.13 -14.16 8.79
CA LYS A 202 -5.21 -15.34 9.66
C LYS A 202 -4.56 -15.13 11.01
N LEU A 203 -3.44 -14.41 11.07
CA LEU A 203 -2.77 -14.11 12.32
C LEU A 203 -3.60 -13.17 13.20
N GLY A 204 -4.29 -12.21 12.59
CA GLY A 204 -5.21 -11.30 13.28
C GLY A 204 -6.45 -11.99 13.86
N GLU A 205 -6.87 -13.14 13.32
CA GLU A 205 -7.97 -13.94 13.86
C GLU A 205 -7.57 -14.77 15.10
N VAL A 206 -6.31 -15.20 15.18
CA VAL A 206 -5.78 -15.99 16.31
C VAL A 206 -5.60 -15.12 17.57
N GLY A 207 -5.44 -13.81 17.42
CA GLY A 207 -5.24 -12.87 18.54
C GLY A 207 -6.55 -12.34 19.16
N LYS A 208 -7.71 -12.78 18.67
CA LYS A 208 -9.04 -12.43 19.22
C LYS A 208 -9.56 -13.56 20.09
#